data_e2b4f99ea98ba892e2489fd5cec25bb6
#
_entry.id   e2b4f99ea98ba892e2489fd5cec25bb6
#
_cell.length_a   1.000
_cell.length_b   1.000
_cell.length_c   1.000
_cell.angle_alpha   90.00
_cell.angle_beta   90.00
_cell.angle_gamma   90.00
#
_symmetry.space_group_name_H-M   'P 1'
#
loop_
_entity.id
_entity.type
_entity.pdbx_description
1 polymer ?
#
loop_
_entity_poly.entity_id
_entity_poly.type
_entity_poly.pdbx_seq_one_letter_code
_entity_poly.pdbx_strand_id
1 'polypeptide(L)'
;MAYRRIDDNDTVEIRRTQGGNKPETRTVAELNEYFSKEEDTRLSEIEQLQAQVGDYDPDTTESTITDDLEQLQADVQTTETGLLDRTAALEAIVQTAASGTPVAPVAATGTAFETNTLTYTAKTKGAAGNSIVVNLIDPGEDAEAEVVSVSGSTINVTLASADGAITSDLNAVKAAIEGNTAADALITVAVGGTGTTLVFAYETTLEGGIDGTVGKAGELRYNDTTLFVSVDESTTAESNWKSITFNNE
;
A
#
# COMPACT_ATOMS: atom_id res chain seq x y z
N MET A 1 -25.63 7.09 -9.35
CA MET A 1 -24.58 6.33 -8.65
C MET A 1 -25.09 4.91 -8.48
N ALA A 2 -24.43 3.93 -9.07
CA ALA A 2 -24.79 2.53 -8.87
C ALA A 2 -24.13 2.07 -7.54
N TYR A 3 -24.95 1.70 -6.57
CA TYR A 3 -24.47 1.07 -5.35
C TYR A 3 -23.98 -0.34 -5.71
N ARG A 4 -22.74 -0.66 -5.36
CA ARG A 4 -22.22 -1.99 -5.51
C ARG A 4 -22.77 -2.90 -4.42
N ARG A 5 -23.24 -4.08 -4.82
CA ARG A 5 -23.64 -5.14 -3.88
C ARG A 5 -22.37 -5.80 -3.34
N ILE A 6 -22.22 -5.85 -2.04
CA ILE A 6 -21.16 -6.62 -1.36
C ILE A 6 -21.58 -8.09 -1.40
N ASP A 7 -20.67 -9.00 -1.82
CA ASP A 7 -20.93 -10.43 -1.91
C ASP A 7 -20.68 -11.11 -0.55
N ASP A 8 -21.38 -12.23 -0.29
CA ASP A 8 -21.29 -13.00 0.96
C ASP A 8 -19.90 -13.59 1.24
N ASN A 9 -19.04 -13.69 0.21
CA ASN A 9 -17.67 -14.17 0.31
C ASN A 9 -16.63 -13.06 0.60
N ASP A 10 -17.04 -11.79 0.59
CA ASP A 10 -16.15 -10.70 0.94
C ASP A 10 -15.73 -10.79 2.42
N THR A 11 -14.47 -10.51 2.72
CA THR A 11 -13.96 -10.56 4.09
C THR A 11 -13.73 -9.17 4.65
N VAL A 12 -14.16 -8.95 5.88
CA VAL A 12 -13.97 -7.70 6.64
C VAL A 12 -13.10 -7.96 7.85
N GLU A 13 -12.04 -7.17 8.03
CA GLU A 13 -11.21 -7.22 9.23
C GLU A 13 -11.87 -6.41 10.35
N ILE A 14 -12.22 -7.07 11.45
CA ILE A 14 -12.79 -6.41 12.63
C ILE A 14 -11.68 -6.20 13.64
N ARG A 15 -11.33 -4.94 13.92
CA ARG A 15 -10.41 -4.58 15.01
C ARG A 15 -11.22 -4.23 16.27
N ARG A 16 -11.05 -5.01 17.33
CA ARG A 16 -11.55 -4.64 18.66
C ARG A 16 -10.52 -3.74 19.34
N THR A 17 -10.95 -2.54 19.74
CA THR A 17 -10.10 -1.52 20.38
C THR A 17 -9.78 -1.78 21.86
N GLN A 18 -10.25 -2.87 22.45
CA GLN A 18 -9.94 -3.22 23.84
C GLN A 18 -9.43 -4.65 23.95
N GLY A 19 -8.18 -4.76 24.41
CA GLY A 19 -7.63 -6.01 24.96
C GLY A 19 -6.90 -6.92 23.99
N GLY A 20 -5.82 -6.47 23.35
CA GLY A 20 -4.69 -7.34 22.96
C GLY A 20 -4.94 -8.55 22.05
N ASN A 21 -6.12 -8.70 21.46
CA ASN A 21 -6.45 -9.81 20.59
C ASN A 21 -6.08 -9.52 19.14
N LYS A 22 -5.56 -10.53 18.46
CA LYS A 22 -5.31 -10.49 17.01
C LYS A 22 -6.58 -10.07 16.26
N PRO A 23 -6.43 -9.28 15.17
CA PRO A 23 -7.57 -8.96 14.32
C PRO A 23 -8.20 -10.26 13.79
N GLU A 24 -9.49 -10.37 13.92
CA GLU A 24 -10.26 -11.48 13.34
C GLU A 24 -10.79 -11.03 11.99
N THR A 25 -10.51 -11.81 10.96
CA THR A 25 -11.09 -11.62 9.64
C THR A 25 -12.35 -12.48 9.55
N ARG A 26 -13.47 -11.86 9.25
CA ARG A 26 -14.75 -12.56 9.04
C ARG A 26 -15.27 -12.27 7.63
N THR A 27 -15.91 -13.26 7.05
CA THR A 27 -16.63 -13.07 5.79
C THR A 27 -17.90 -12.26 6.02
N VAL A 28 -18.39 -11.63 4.97
CA VAL A 28 -19.70 -10.94 5.01
C VAL A 28 -20.82 -11.91 5.38
N ALA A 29 -20.73 -13.17 4.91
CA ALA A 29 -21.66 -14.23 5.28
C ALA A 29 -21.68 -14.51 6.81
N GLU A 30 -20.49 -14.60 7.44
CA GLU A 30 -20.38 -14.78 8.90
C GLU A 30 -20.91 -13.59 9.69
N LEU A 31 -20.72 -12.37 9.16
CA LEU A 31 -21.28 -11.16 9.76
C LEU A 31 -22.80 -11.11 9.62
N ASN A 32 -23.33 -11.47 8.45
CA ASN A 32 -24.76 -11.56 8.23
C ASN A 32 -25.40 -12.63 9.12
N GLU A 33 -24.76 -13.79 9.29
CA GLU A 33 -25.22 -14.83 10.23
C GLU A 33 -25.22 -14.33 11.68
N TYR A 34 -24.19 -13.57 12.08
CA TYR A 34 -24.11 -12.98 13.41
C TYR A 34 -25.24 -11.95 13.65
N PHE A 35 -25.47 -11.06 12.68
CA PHE A 35 -26.54 -10.07 12.76
C PHE A 35 -27.94 -10.72 12.70
N SER A 36 -28.11 -11.76 11.90
CA SER A 36 -29.37 -12.52 11.84
C SER A 36 -29.68 -13.20 13.18
N LYS A 37 -28.68 -13.80 13.83
CA LYS A 37 -28.84 -14.36 15.18
C LYS A 37 -29.16 -13.33 16.24
N GLU A 38 -28.57 -12.14 16.14
CA GLU A 38 -28.89 -11.03 17.06
C GLU A 38 -30.32 -10.52 16.85
N GLU A 39 -30.77 -10.47 15.58
CA GLU A 39 -32.13 -10.09 15.21
C GLU A 39 -33.15 -11.12 15.70
N ASP A 40 -32.88 -12.44 15.52
CA ASP A 40 -33.72 -13.52 16.05
C ASP A 40 -33.81 -13.49 17.58
N THR A 41 -32.72 -13.17 18.27
CA THR A 41 -32.70 -13.03 19.73
C THR A 41 -33.59 -11.86 20.18
N ARG A 42 -33.53 -10.72 19.49
CA ARG A 42 -34.37 -9.54 19.79
C ARG A 42 -35.84 -9.80 19.47
N LEU A 43 -36.13 -10.51 18.38
CA LEU A 43 -37.49 -10.93 18.06
C LEU A 43 -38.06 -11.84 19.15
N SER A 44 -37.27 -12.79 19.65
CA SER A 44 -37.66 -13.64 20.76
C SER A 44 -37.92 -12.88 22.06
N GLU A 45 -37.09 -11.87 22.37
CA GLU A 45 -37.29 -10.99 23.53
C GLU A 45 -38.57 -10.14 23.37
N ILE A 46 -38.85 -9.63 22.16
CA ILE A 46 -40.08 -8.89 21.85
C ILE A 46 -41.30 -9.81 21.99
N GLU A 47 -41.25 -11.05 21.49
CA GLU A 47 -42.31 -12.05 21.66
C GLU A 47 -42.57 -12.39 23.11
N GLN A 48 -41.50 -12.50 23.96
CA GLN A 48 -41.62 -12.70 25.38
C GLN A 48 -42.28 -11.51 26.08
N LEU A 49 -41.91 -10.29 25.69
CA LEU A 49 -42.54 -9.07 26.20
C LEU A 49 -43.99 -8.97 25.78
N GLN A 50 -44.31 -9.34 24.53
CA GLN A 50 -45.70 -9.40 24.05
C GLN A 50 -46.54 -10.45 24.77
N ALA A 51 -45.94 -11.61 25.10
CA ALA A 51 -46.62 -12.64 25.92
C ALA A 51 -46.87 -12.16 27.34
N GLN A 52 -45.92 -11.39 27.94
CA GLN A 52 -46.11 -10.78 29.26
C GLN A 52 -47.20 -9.69 29.26
N VAL A 53 -47.31 -8.91 28.17
CA VAL A 53 -48.36 -7.89 28.01
C VAL A 53 -49.73 -8.56 27.73
N GLY A 54 -49.72 -9.78 27.10
CA GLY A 54 -50.96 -10.57 26.87
C GLY A 54 -51.58 -11.18 28.13
N ASP A 55 -50.80 -11.33 29.22
CA ASP A 55 -51.26 -11.79 30.53
C ASP A 55 -51.76 -10.61 31.43
N TYR A 56 -52.11 -9.52 30.79
CA TYR A 56 -52.51 -8.29 31.48
C TYR A 56 -53.80 -8.48 32.28
N ASP A 57 -53.70 -8.32 33.60
CA ASP A 57 -54.83 -8.22 34.52
C ASP A 57 -55.33 -6.77 34.56
N PRO A 58 -56.53 -6.48 34.08
CA PRO A 58 -57.08 -5.10 34.07
C PRO A 58 -57.24 -4.48 35.45
N ASP A 59 -57.05 -5.21 36.54
CA ASP A 59 -57.06 -4.72 37.92
C ASP A 59 -55.69 -4.20 38.41
N THR A 60 -54.61 -4.37 37.63
CA THR A 60 -53.31 -3.73 37.92
C THR A 60 -53.28 -2.31 37.34
N THR A 61 -53.02 -1.36 38.20
CA THR A 61 -53.07 0.10 37.98
C THR A 61 -52.51 0.55 36.62
N GLU A 62 -53.27 1.36 35.86
CA GLU A 62 -52.92 2.01 34.58
C GLU A 62 -51.52 2.67 34.57
N SER A 63 -50.93 2.97 35.73
CA SER A 63 -49.59 3.58 35.83
C SER A 63 -48.46 2.66 35.39
N THR A 64 -48.55 1.32 35.62
CA THR A 64 -47.48 0.39 35.34
C THR A 64 -47.26 0.15 33.83
N ILE A 65 -48.35 0.14 33.04
CA ILE A 65 -48.30 -0.02 31.59
C ILE A 65 -47.74 1.21 30.91
N THR A 66 -48.11 2.40 31.41
CA THR A 66 -47.61 3.65 30.86
C THR A 66 -46.10 3.76 31.08
N ASP A 67 -45.64 3.38 32.30
CA ASP A 67 -44.22 3.38 32.64
C ASP A 67 -43.41 2.36 31.79
N ASP A 68 -43.96 1.16 31.56
CA ASP A 68 -43.35 0.10 30.74
C ASP A 68 -43.32 0.52 29.24
N LEU A 69 -44.34 1.18 28.73
CA LEU A 69 -44.41 1.72 27.37
C LEU A 69 -43.40 2.86 27.18
N GLU A 70 -43.28 3.77 28.14
CA GLU A 70 -42.29 4.85 28.10
C GLU A 70 -40.88 4.31 28.15
N GLN A 71 -40.61 3.25 28.95
CA GLN A 71 -39.31 2.58 28.99
C GLN A 71 -39.02 1.88 27.67
N LEU A 72 -39.99 1.17 27.09
CA LEU A 72 -39.81 0.48 25.79
C LEU A 72 -39.53 1.47 24.65
N GLN A 73 -40.26 2.63 24.67
CA GLN A 73 -40.01 3.72 23.73
C GLN A 73 -38.60 4.30 23.88
N ALA A 74 -38.12 4.49 25.11
CA ALA A 74 -36.78 4.98 25.39
C ALA A 74 -35.71 3.99 24.91
N ASP A 75 -35.92 2.69 25.11
CA ASP A 75 -35.01 1.62 24.69
C ASP A 75 -34.96 1.49 23.16
N VAL A 76 -36.08 1.59 22.47
CA VAL A 76 -36.16 1.63 21.00
C VAL A 76 -35.44 2.86 20.47
N GLN A 77 -35.68 4.02 21.03
CA GLN A 77 -35.07 5.29 20.62
C GLN A 77 -33.54 5.27 20.83
N THR A 78 -33.06 4.67 21.92
CA THR A 78 -31.64 4.49 22.21
C THR A 78 -30.99 3.54 21.20
N THR A 79 -31.69 2.45 20.85
CA THR A 79 -31.21 1.49 19.84
C THR A 79 -31.18 2.09 18.44
N GLU A 80 -32.19 2.84 18.05
CA GLU A 80 -32.24 3.57 16.77
C GLU A 80 -31.13 4.61 16.65
N THR A 81 -30.90 5.40 17.71
CA THR A 81 -29.82 6.40 17.75
C THR A 81 -28.47 5.72 17.65
N GLY A 82 -28.25 4.61 18.35
CA GLY A 82 -27.01 3.85 18.27
C GLY A 82 -26.76 3.24 16.88
N LEU A 83 -27.80 2.79 16.18
CA LEU A 83 -27.72 2.31 14.81
C LEU A 83 -27.41 3.44 13.82
N LEU A 84 -28.05 4.59 13.98
CA LEU A 84 -27.81 5.80 13.15
C LEU A 84 -26.38 6.31 13.34
N ASP A 85 -25.87 6.34 14.57
CA ASP A 85 -24.49 6.75 14.85
C ASP A 85 -23.47 5.79 14.23
N ARG A 86 -23.73 4.48 14.27
CA ARG A 86 -22.87 3.47 13.62
C ARG A 86 -22.92 3.58 12.10
N THR A 87 -24.08 3.87 11.53
CA THR A 87 -24.24 4.07 10.08
C THR A 87 -23.51 5.33 9.66
N ALA A 88 -23.66 6.45 10.40
CA ALA A 88 -22.94 7.69 10.13
C ALA A 88 -21.41 7.51 10.26
N ALA A 89 -20.95 6.74 11.24
CA ALA A 89 -19.53 6.41 11.38
C ALA A 89 -18.99 5.58 10.20
N LEU A 90 -19.77 4.61 9.72
CA LEU A 90 -19.42 3.81 8.53
C LEU A 90 -19.43 4.66 7.26
N GLU A 91 -20.42 5.53 7.09
CA GLU A 91 -20.46 6.47 5.97
C GLU A 91 -19.29 7.44 6.00
N ALA A 92 -18.89 7.94 7.17
CA ALA A 92 -17.73 8.80 7.34
C ALA A 92 -16.43 8.06 6.95
N ILE A 93 -16.28 6.78 7.30
CA ILE A 93 -15.15 5.94 6.90
C ILE A 93 -15.13 5.76 5.39
N VAL A 94 -16.27 5.47 4.77
CA VAL A 94 -16.38 5.31 3.31
C VAL A 94 -16.16 6.63 2.58
N GLN A 95 -16.64 7.75 3.11
CA GLN A 95 -16.45 9.08 2.52
C GLN A 95 -15.00 9.59 2.66
N THR A 96 -14.25 9.13 3.66
CA THR A 96 -12.82 9.46 3.81
C THR A 96 -11.92 8.59 2.95
N ALA A 97 -12.44 7.51 2.37
CA ALA A 97 -11.67 6.70 1.45
C ALA A 97 -11.37 7.49 0.17
N ALA A 98 -10.10 7.76 -0.08
CA ALA A 98 -9.69 8.47 -1.29
C ALA A 98 -9.93 7.60 -2.53
N SER A 99 -10.49 8.19 -3.59
CA SER A 99 -10.60 7.50 -4.87
C SER A 99 -9.22 7.36 -5.53
N GLY A 100 -8.96 6.22 -6.12
CA GLY A 100 -7.78 5.97 -6.94
C GLY A 100 -6.99 4.73 -6.51
N THR A 101 -6.29 4.18 -7.48
CA THR A 101 -5.38 3.05 -7.25
C THR A 101 -4.07 3.57 -6.65
N PRO A 102 -3.57 2.96 -5.55
CA PRO A 102 -2.23 3.27 -5.08
C PRO A 102 -1.18 2.96 -6.16
N VAL A 103 -0.25 3.87 -6.34
CA VAL A 103 0.85 3.70 -7.30
C VAL A 103 1.98 2.94 -6.60
N ALA A 104 2.47 1.87 -7.24
CA ALA A 104 3.67 1.19 -6.77
C ALA A 104 4.93 2.03 -7.06
N PRO A 105 5.91 2.06 -6.16
CA PRO A 105 7.15 2.78 -6.41
C PRO A 105 7.94 2.13 -7.55
N VAL A 106 8.49 2.94 -8.44
CA VAL A 106 9.29 2.52 -9.59
C VAL A 106 10.74 2.98 -9.37
N ALA A 107 11.70 2.12 -9.67
CA ALA A 107 13.11 2.48 -9.64
C ALA A 107 13.46 3.34 -10.87
N ALA A 108 14.32 4.35 -10.67
CA ALA A 108 14.90 5.09 -11.77
C ALA A 108 15.88 4.21 -12.55
N THR A 109 15.93 4.41 -13.86
CA THR A 109 16.83 3.70 -14.77
C THR A 109 17.57 4.68 -15.67
N GLY A 110 18.78 4.32 -16.10
CA GLY A 110 19.55 5.05 -17.08
C GLY A 110 20.31 4.07 -17.96
N THR A 111 20.49 4.38 -19.22
CA THR A 111 21.21 3.51 -20.15
C THR A 111 22.30 4.31 -20.85
N ALA A 112 23.52 3.81 -20.78
CA ALA A 112 24.63 4.29 -21.57
C ALA A 112 24.78 3.40 -22.81
N PHE A 113 25.06 4.04 -23.94
CA PHE A 113 25.27 3.45 -25.24
C PHE A 113 24.00 2.83 -25.87
N GLU A 114 23.88 2.91 -27.19
CA GLU A 114 22.70 2.42 -27.94
C GLU A 114 22.79 0.95 -28.35
N THR A 115 24.00 0.46 -28.55
CA THR A 115 24.29 -0.92 -28.93
C THR A 115 25.32 -1.46 -27.99
N ASN A 116 25.14 -2.64 -27.37
CA ASN A 116 25.97 -3.09 -26.25
C ASN A 116 25.89 -2.11 -25.08
N THR A 117 24.83 -2.21 -24.30
CA THR A 117 24.41 -1.22 -23.31
C THR A 117 24.96 -1.49 -21.92
N LEU A 118 25.15 -0.43 -21.14
CA LEU A 118 25.16 -0.47 -19.69
C LEU A 118 23.84 0.12 -19.19
N THR A 119 23.03 -0.70 -18.56
CA THR A 119 21.79 -0.25 -17.94
C THR A 119 21.97 -0.16 -16.42
N TYR A 120 21.76 1.01 -15.88
CA TYR A 120 21.81 1.30 -14.47
C TYR A 120 20.41 1.35 -13.90
N THR A 121 20.18 0.70 -12.76
CA THR A 121 18.88 0.73 -12.06
C THR A 121 19.10 1.12 -10.62
N ALA A 122 18.42 2.15 -10.14
CA ALA A 122 18.49 2.55 -8.75
C ALA A 122 18.01 1.42 -7.82
N LYS A 123 18.78 1.08 -6.79
CA LYS A 123 18.38 0.06 -5.79
C LYS A 123 17.22 0.54 -4.93
N THR A 124 17.20 1.84 -4.62
CA THR A 124 16.06 2.45 -3.94
C THR A 124 15.04 2.90 -4.97
N LYS A 125 13.82 2.40 -4.86
CA LYS A 125 12.70 2.84 -5.69
C LYS A 125 12.26 4.25 -5.28
N GLY A 126 11.66 4.98 -6.21
CA GLY A 126 11.13 6.32 -5.97
C GLY A 126 11.85 7.41 -6.74
N ALA A 127 11.33 8.63 -6.63
CA ALA A 127 11.84 9.81 -7.33
C ALA A 127 13.28 10.18 -6.92
N ALA A 128 13.73 9.76 -5.74
CA ALA A 128 15.11 9.99 -5.29
C ALA A 128 16.14 9.35 -6.20
N GLY A 129 15.81 8.24 -6.88
CA GLY A 129 16.66 7.60 -7.86
C GLY A 129 16.96 8.47 -9.08
N ASN A 130 16.10 9.44 -9.41
CA ASN A 130 16.28 10.32 -10.55
C ASN A 130 17.47 11.33 -10.38
N SER A 131 18.00 11.43 -9.17
CA SER A 131 19.17 12.28 -8.89
C SER A 131 20.50 11.55 -9.05
N ILE A 132 20.47 10.24 -9.34
CA ILE A 132 21.68 9.46 -9.51
C ILE A 132 22.28 9.76 -10.88
N VAL A 133 23.55 10.11 -10.88
CA VAL A 133 24.34 10.38 -12.09
C VAL A 133 25.53 9.41 -12.13
N VAL A 134 25.75 8.80 -13.27
CA VAL A 134 26.93 7.95 -13.53
C VAL A 134 27.80 8.60 -14.59
N ASN A 135 29.02 8.95 -14.25
CA ASN A 135 30.01 9.53 -15.12
C ASN A 135 31.10 8.52 -15.45
N LEU A 136 31.25 8.19 -16.71
CA LEU A 136 32.43 7.49 -17.23
C LEU A 136 33.43 8.54 -17.69
N ILE A 137 34.59 8.58 -17.07
CA ILE A 137 35.58 9.66 -17.24
C ILE A 137 36.83 9.10 -17.91
N ASP A 138 37.23 9.73 -19.02
CA ASP A 138 38.52 9.50 -19.62
C ASP A 138 39.60 10.12 -18.72
N PRO A 139 40.61 9.37 -18.26
CA PRO A 139 41.66 9.91 -17.41
C PRO A 139 42.57 10.92 -18.13
N GLY A 140 42.58 10.90 -19.48
CA GLY A 140 43.47 11.77 -20.27
C GLY A 140 44.93 11.39 -20.20
N GLU A 141 45.28 10.37 -19.42
CA GLU A 141 46.62 9.79 -19.23
C GLU A 141 46.46 8.30 -19.02
N ASP A 142 47.56 7.55 -19.05
CA ASP A 142 47.50 6.10 -18.84
C ASP A 142 47.05 5.77 -17.41
N ALA A 143 46.07 4.86 -17.32
CA ALA A 143 45.50 4.38 -16.09
C ALA A 143 45.32 2.85 -16.17
N GLU A 144 45.97 2.13 -15.27
CA GLU A 144 46.05 0.64 -15.33
C GLU A 144 44.70 -0.04 -15.00
N ALA A 145 43.81 0.64 -14.26
CA ALA A 145 42.54 0.05 -13.82
C ALA A 145 41.44 1.14 -13.63
N GLU A 146 40.21 0.69 -13.63
CA GLU A 146 39.05 1.55 -13.31
C GLU A 146 39.09 1.97 -11.85
N VAL A 147 38.81 3.25 -11.61
CA VAL A 147 38.70 3.82 -10.26
C VAL A 147 37.30 4.40 -10.06
N VAL A 148 36.60 3.89 -9.07
CA VAL A 148 35.23 4.35 -8.74
C VAL A 148 35.23 5.21 -7.49
N SER A 149 34.64 6.39 -7.58
CA SER A 149 34.38 7.26 -6.45
C SER A 149 32.92 7.71 -6.43
N VAL A 150 32.36 7.90 -5.23
CA VAL A 150 30.98 8.33 -5.03
C VAL A 150 30.93 9.60 -4.20
N SER A 151 30.19 10.57 -4.68
CA SER A 151 29.92 11.83 -3.97
C SER A 151 28.42 12.11 -4.00
N GLY A 152 27.74 11.89 -2.86
CA GLY A 152 26.27 11.97 -2.79
C GLY A 152 25.62 10.95 -3.72
N SER A 153 24.88 11.41 -4.73
CA SER A 153 24.25 10.58 -5.76
C SER A 153 25.08 10.47 -7.06
N THR A 154 26.28 11.04 -7.11
CA THR A 154 27.12 10.98 -8.29
C THR A 154 28.16 9.88 -8.16
N ILE A 155 28.18 8.98 -9.12
CA ILE A 155 29.14 7.89 -9.26
C ILE A 155 30.10 8.25 -10.39
N ASN A 156 31.36 8.47 -10.08
CA ASN A 156 32.39 8.73 -11.06
C ASN A 156 33.24 7.46 -11.26
N VAL A 157 33.35 7.01 -12.49
CA VAL A 157 34.17 5.88 -12.91
C VAL A 157 35.26 6.42 -13.83
N THR A 158 36.47 6.58 -13.32
CA THR A 158 37.64 6.84 -14.18
C THR A 158 38.02 5.55 -14.88
N LEU A 159 38.04 5.59 -16.20
CA LEU A 159 38.28 4.41 -17.06
C LEU A 159 39.76 4.04 -17.08
N ALA A 160 40.03 2.77 -17.33
CA ALA A 160 41.39 2.35 -17.66
C ALA A 160 41.77 2.80 -19.06
N SER A 161 43.02 3.15 -19.24
CA SER A 161 43.57 3.59 -20.54
C SER A 161 45.06 3.19 -20.69
N ALA A 162 45.48 2.99 -21.89
CA ALA A 162 46.88 2.74 -22.24
C ALA A 162 47.23 3.37 -23.59
N ASP A 163 48.43 3.92 -23.69
CA ASP A 163 48.91 4.61 -24.92
C ASP A 163 47.90 5.72 -25.39
N GLY A 164 47.27 6.39 -24.45
CA GLY A 164 46.26 7.46 -24.73
C GLY A 164 44.92 6.94 -25.28
N ALA A 165 44.62 5.67 -25.17
CA ALA A 165 43.32 5.10 -25.59
C ALA A 165 42.64 4.37 -24.42
N ILE A 166 41.31 4.53 -24.26
CA ILE A 166 40.53 3.81 -23.26
C ILE A 166 40.55 2.32 -23.58
N THR A 167 40.87 1.50 -22.56
CA THR A 167 40.92 0.03 -22.62
C THR A 167 39.80 -0.63 -21.84
N SER A 168 39.03 0.11 -21.05
CA SER A 168 37.87 -0.39 -20.30
C SER A 168 36.80 -0.91 -21.25
N ASP A 169 36.25 -2.06 -20.92
CA ASP A 169 35.04 -2.59 -21.55
C ASP A 169 33.83 -2.53 -20.60
N LEU A 170 32.66 -2.92 -21.12
CA LEU A 170 31.40 -2.89 -20.35
C LEU A 170 31.45 -3.78 -19.10
N ASN A 171 32.10 -4.94 -19.17
CA ASN A 171 32.22 -5.84 -18.03
C ASN A 171 33.17 -5.27 -16.96
N ALA A 172 34.27 -4.63 -17.39
CA ALA A 172 35.21 -4.00 -16.48
C ALA A 172 34.54 -2.83 -15.70
N VAL A 173 33.80 -1.97 -16.40
CA VAL A 173 33.01 -0.89 -15.74
C VAL A 173 31.96 -1.46 -14.77
N LYS A 174 31.22 -2.50 -15.19
CA LYS A 174 30.28 -3.19 -14.30
C LYS A 174 30.97 -3.70 -13.05
N ALA A 175 32.06 -4.45 -13.21
CA ALA A 175 32.80 -5.04 -12.10
C ALA A 175 33.38 -3.95 -11.15
N ALA A 176 33.89 -2.85 -11.69
CA ALA A 176 34.39 -1.73 -10.90
C ALA A 176 33.27 -1.09 -10.05
N ILE A 177 32.09 -0.84 -10.62
CA ILE A 177 30.95 -0.28 -9.89
C ILE A 177 30.48 -1.24 -8.79
N GLU A 178 30.29 -2.53 -9.10
CA GLU A 178 29.86 -3.56 -8.14
C GLU A 178 30.93 -3.85 -7.06
N GLY A 179 32.21 -3.64 -7.38
CA GLY A 179 33.30 -3.74 -6.41
C GLY A 179 33.39 -2.57 -5.45
N ASN A 180 32.77 -1.44 -5.74
CA ASN A 180 32.73 -0.28 -4.87
C ASN A 180 31.47 -0.29 -4.00
N THR A 181 31.62 -0.50 -2.70
CA THR A 181 30.48 -0.64 -1.76
C THR A 181 29.51 0.53 -1.80
N ALA A 182 30.01 1.78 -1.98
CA ALA A 182 29.16 2.96 -2.00
C ALA A 182 28.36 3.06 -3.31
N ALA A 183 28.97 2.71 -4.45
CA ALA A 183 28.30 2.69 -5.74
C ALA A 183 27.30 1.51 -5.83
N ASP A 184 27.71 0.34 -5.37
CA ASP A 184 26.84 -0.85 -5.31
C ASP A 184 25.63 -0.63 -4.40
N ALA A 185 25.73 0.18 -3.35
CA ALA A 185 24.59 0.55 -2.53
C ALA A 185 23.53 1.41 -3.27
N LEU A 186 23.95 2.16 -4.30
CA LEU A 186 23.07 3.08 -5.03
C LEU A 186 22.38 2.41 -6.23
N ILE A 187 23.13 1.61 -7.01
CA ILE A 187 22.66 1.07 -8.29
C ILE A 187 23.00 -0.41 -8.47
N THR A 188 22.25 -1.04 -9.39
CA THR A 188 22.64 -2.30 -10.04
C THR A 188 23.01 -2.01 -11.49
N VAL A 189 23.95 -2.76 -12.04
CA VAL A 189 24.43 -2.61 -13.41
C VAL A 189 24.17 -3.89 -14.22
N ALA A 190 23.50 -3.74 -15.36
CA ALA A 190 23.30 -4.82 -16.32
C ALA A 190 24.03 -4.49 -17.63
N VAL A 191 24.69 -5.50 -18.18
CA VAL A 191 25.34 -5.42 -19.50
C VAL A 191 24.43 -6.04 -20.54
N GLY A 192 24.12 -5.28 -21.61
CA GLY A 192 23.40 -5.76 -22.77
C GLY A 192 24.34 -5.94 -23.95
N GLY A 193 24.15 -7.01 -24.72
CA GLY A 193 24.98 -7.30 -25.87
C GLY A 193 26.34 -7.95 -25.49
N THR A 194 27.41 -7.54 -26.16
CA THR A 194 28.76 -8.10 -25.97
C THR A 194 29.50 -7.29 -24.88
N GLY A 195 29.74 -7.91 -23.73
CA GLY A 195 30.36 -7.26 -22.57
C GLY A 195 31.80 -6.78 -22.77
N THR A 196 32.48 -7.27 -23.81
CA THR A 196 33.85 -6.89 -24.17
C THR A 196 33.97 -5.70 -25.13
N THR A 197 32.83 -5.01 -25.40
CA THR A 197 32.84 -3.77 -26.17
C THR A 197 33.50 -2.67 -25.35
N LEU A 198 34.48 -1.96 -25.94
CA LEU A 198 35.11 -0.81 -25.30
C LEU A 198 34.10 0.31 -25.06
N VAL A 199 34.25 0.97 -23.94
CA VAL A 199 33.47 2.14 -23.56
C VAL A 199 34.17 3.45 -23.94
N PHE A 200 33.50 4.55 -23.76
CA PHE A 200 34.08 5.88 -23.87
C PHE A 200 33.53 6.79 -22.77
N ALA A 201 34.09 7.97 -22.59
CA ALA A 201 33.59 8.95 -21.63
C ALA A 201 32.14 9.30 -21.92
N TYR A 202 31.27 9.13 -20.92
CA TYR A 202 29.84 9.30 -21.05
C TYR A 202 29.19 9.63 -19.69
N GLU A 203 28.18 10.48 -19.73
CA GLU A 203 27.37 10.81 -18.55
C GLU A 203 25.96 10.28 -18.71
N THR A 204 25.43 9.64 -17.71
CA THR A 204 24.06 9.15 -17.66
C THR A 204 23.40 9.58 -16.39
N THR A 205 22.26 10.25 -16.49
CA THR A 205 21.36 10.51 -15.35
C THR A 205 20.25 9.47 -15.36
N LEU A 206 19.93 8.90 -14.20
CA LEU A 206 18.82 7.97 -14.08
C LEU A 206 17.51 8.75 -14.06
N GLU A 207 16.48 8.18 -14.68
CA GLU A 207 15.16 8.80 -14.83
C GLU A 207 14.04 7.77 -14.61
N GLY A 208 12.79 8.25 -14.55
CA GLY A 208 11.61 7.38 -14.47
C GLY A 208 11.32 6.80 -13.11
N GLY A 209 12.09 7.19 -12.08
CA GLY A 209 11.78 6.84 -10.71
C GLY A 209 10.51 7.54 -10.22
N ILE A 210 9.57 6.78 -9.68
CA ILE A 210 8.27 7.29 -9.20
C ILE A 210 8.08 6.84 -7.76
N ASP A 211 7.75 7.79 -6.90
CA ASP A 211 7.39 7.48 -5.52
C ASP A 211 6.07 6.70 -5.48
N GLY A 212 6.03 5.70 -4.63
CA GLY A 212 4.77 5.00 -4.35
C GLY A 212 3.78 5.89 -3.60
N THR A 213 2.51 5.53 -3.68
CA THR A 213 1.49 6.19 -2.86
C THR A 213 1.75 5.89 -1.39
N VAL A 214 2.07 6.92 -0.63
CA VAL A 214 2.20 6.82 0.83
C VAL A 214 0.81 6.77 1.45
N GLY A 215 0.56 5.80 2.33
CA GLY A 215 -0.68 5.68 3.10
C GLY A 215 -0.40 5.67 4.59
N LYS A 216 -1.36 6.19 5.37
CA LYS A 216 -1.37 6.01 6.83
C LYS A 216 -1.96 4.65 7.16
N ALA A 217 -1.53 4.04 8.26
CA ALA A 217 -2.10 2.78 8.72
C ALA A 217 -3.64 2.88 8.82
N GLY A 218 -4.34 1.99 8.12
CA GLY A 218 -5.79 1.99 8.04
C GLY A 218 -6.40 2.95 7.02
N GLU A 219 -5.59 3.71 6.26
CA GLU A 219 -6.10 4.52 5.15
C GLU A 219 -6.71 3.60 4.08
N LEU A 220 -7.87 3.98 3.60
CA LEU A 220 -8.61 3.26 2.56
C LEU A 220 -8.55 4.04 1.24
N ARG A 221 -8.34 3.32 0.15
CA ARG A 221 -8.53 3.81 -1.23
C ARG A 221 -9.33 2.80 -2.02
N TYR A 222 -10.03 3.25 -3.03
CA TYR A 222 -10.82 2.36 -3.87
C TYR A 222 -10.79 2.78 -5.32
N ASN A 223 -10.93 1.81 -6.20
CA ASN A 223 -11.30 1.99 -7.59
C ASN A 223 -12.52 1.12 -7.91
N ASP A 224 -12.94 1.09 -9.17
CA ASP A 224 -14.17 0.42 -9.59
C ASP A 224 -14.23 -1.08 -9.25
N THR A 225 -13.10 -1.73 -8.96
CA THR A 225 -13.00 -3.18 -8.78
C THR A 225 -12.23 -3.60 -7.53
N THR A 226 -11.58 -2.68 -6.83
CA THR A 226 -10.63 -3.04 -5.77
C THR A 226 -10.66 -2.03 -4.63
N LEU A 227 -10.70 -2.55 -3.41
CA LEU A 227 -10.43 -1.78 -2.20
C LEU A 227 -8.97 -1.99 -1.79
N PHE A 228 -8.27 -0.92 -1.49
CA PHE A 228 -6.90 -0.92 -0.99
C PHE A 228 -6.88 -0.45 0.45
N VAL A 229 -6.12 -1.15 1.28
CA VAL A 229 -5.91 -0.79 2.69
C VAL A 229 -4.42 -0.62 2.94
N SER A 230 -4.01 0.52 3.46
CA SER A 230 -2.65 0.69 3.94
C SER A 230 -2.47 -0.01 5.28
N VAL A 231 -1.53 -0.97 5.36
CA VAL A 231 -1.32 -1.77 6.57
C VAL A 231 -0.32 -1.16 7.54
N ASP A 232 0.50 -0.21 7.08
CA ASP A 232 1.52 0.47 7.89
C ASP A 232 1.58 1.96 7.55
N GLU A 233 2.06 2.78 8.50
CA GLU A 233 2.56 4.11 8.19
C GLU A 233 3.91 3.95 7.47
N SER A 234 3.86 3.90 6.14
CA SER A 234 5.09 3.94 5.36
C SER A 234 5.55 5.38 5.23
N THR A 235 6.72 5.66 5.77
CA THR A 235 7.44 6.93 5.53
C THR A 235 8.34 6.85 4.31
N THR A 236 8.43 5.67 3.69
CA THR A 236 9.27 5.38 2.52
C THR A 236 8.41 5.11 1.29
N ALA A 237 8.99 5.25 0.12
CA ALA A 237 8.35 5.03 -1.17
C ALA A 237 7.84 3.59 -1.42
N GLU A 238 8.01 2.68 -0.48
CA GLU A 238 7.45 1.33 -0.54
C GLU A 238 6.01 1.34 -0.05
N SER A 239 5.09 1.09 -0.96
CA SER A 239 3.66 1.06 -0.64
C SER A 239 3.29 -0.26 0.03
N ASN A 240 2.91 -0.22 1.31
CA ASN A 240 2.38 -1.36 2.06
C ASN A 240 0.85 -1.50 1.89
N TRP A 241 0.37 -1.29 0.68
CA TRP A 241 -1.04 -1.43 0.37
C TRP A 241 -1.42 -2.89 0.14
N LYS A 242 -2.44 -3.36 0.82
CA LYS A 242 -3.10 -4.64 0.55
C LYS A 242 -4.37 -4.39 -0.25
N SER A 243 -4.67 -5.27 -1.20
CA SER A 243 -5.84 -5.14 -2.06
C SER A 243 -6.84 -6.25 -1.80
N ILE A 244 -8.12 -5.88 -1.82
CA ILE A 244 -9.26 -6.78 -1.84
C ILE A 244 -9.94 -6.54 -3.19
N THR A 245 -9.81 -7.49 -4.10
CA THR A 245 -10.44 -7.40 -5.43
C THR A 245 -11.83 -8.01 -5.35
N PHE A 246 -12.78 -7.29 -5.86
CA PHE A 246 -14.16 -7.75 -5.93
C PHE A 246 -14.40 -8.40 -7.29
N ASN A 247 -14.72 -9.67 -7.32
CA ASN A 247 -15.12 -10.35 -8.53
C ASN A 247 -16.57 -9.98 -8.85
N ASN A 248 -16.76 -9.25 -9.95
CA ASN A 248 -18.10 -9.07 -10.49
C ASN A 248 -18.41 -10.31 -11.32
N GLU A 249 -19.22 -11.25 -10.78
CA GLU A 249 -19.90 -12.27 -11.56
C GLU A 249 -21.21 -11.70 -12.13
#